data_5f27f8de8c2d4a47b0c5de968ebbdd27
#
_entry.id   5f27f8de8c2d4a47b0c5de968ebbdd27
#
_cell.length_a   1.000
_cell.length_b   1.000
_cell.length_c   1.000
_cell.angle_alpha   90.00
_cell.angle_beta   90.00
_cell.angle_gamma   90.00
#
_symmetry.space_group_name_H-M   'P 1'
#
loop_
_entity.id
_entity.type
_entity.pdbx_description
1 polymer ?
#
loop_
_entity_poly.entity_id
_entity_poly.type
_entity_poly.pdbx_seq_one_letter_code
_entity_poly.pdbx_strand_id
1 'polypeptide(L)'
;MTFEDLDLIEPIRKALVQEGYTTPTPIQSEAIPIGSQGYDLLGCAQTGTGKTAAFSIPIIQRLYLQKKKGYKRGIKALILTPTRELAIQIGESFAAYGRFAGLRHTVIFGGVGQKPQTEALERGIDILIATPGRLLDLIGQGFIHLDTLEYFVLDEADRMLDMGFIHDIKRILPLLPKKRQSLFFSATMPPEIERLAGTILSEPQKVEVTPASSTVDAIDQSVYFVEKAEKINLLKSLLENPELESVLIFTRTKHGADKVARVLSKAEIGAEAIHGNKSQTARQRALTNFKDHTTRVLIATDIAARGIDVDHLTHVINYELPNVPETYVHRIGRTGRAGREGVAFSFCDAEEVPLLKDIQKLIGKEVPVAGGHMYETKEVKAAVAEKKEAIKQESKRRNMFGSKRDGSYWRNKKRAANSSK
;
A
#
# COMPACT_ATOMS: atom_id res chain seq x y z
N MET A 1 -14.67 6.68 21.97
CA MET A 1 -13.73 5.66 22.50
C MET A 1 -12.33 6.25 22.41
N THR A 2 -11.60 6.21 23.52
CA THR A 2 -10.20 6.63 23.61
C THR A 2 -9.30 5.39 23.80
N PHE A 3 -7.99 5.55 23.73
CA PHE A 3 -7.07 4.44 24.09
C PHE A 3 -7.15 4.03 25.57
N GLU A 4 -7.70 4.88 26.43
CA GLU A 4 -7.93 4.56 27.85
C GLU A 4 -9.08 3.55 28.03
N ASP A 5 -10.04 3.52 27.09
CA ASP A 5 -11.15 2.57 27.08
C ASP A 5 -10.72 1.17 26.63
N LEU A 6 -9.51 1.03 26.07
CA LEU A 6 -8.90 -0.25 25.72
C LEU A 6 -8.14 -0.81 26.94
N ASP A 7 -8.32 -2.08 27.23
CA ASP A 7 -7.63 -2.75 28.36
C ASP A 7 -6.13 -2.95 28.03
N LEU A 8 -5.37 -1.83 28.07
CA LEU A 8 -3.95 -1.78 27.76
C LEU A 8 -3.11 -1.70 29.03
N ILE A 9 -1.99 -2.43 29.03
CA ILE A 9 -1.00 -2.37 30.11
C ILE A 9 -0.36 -0.97 30.20
N GLU A 10 0.03 -0.59 31.40
CA GLU A 10 0.63 0.72 31.71
C GLU A 10 1.81 1.10 30.79
N PRO A 11 2.78 0.19 30.46
CA PRO A 11 3.87 0.52 29.54
C PRO A 11 3.41 0.98 28.16
N ILE A 12 2.34 0.38 27.62
CA ILE A 12 1.78 0.76 26.31
C ILE A 12 1.07 2.10 26.42
N ARG A 13 0.23 2.31 27.45
CA ARG A 13 -0.46 3.60 27.66
C ARG A 13 0.52 4.76 27.73
N LYS A 14 1.62 4.61 28.49
CA LYS A 14 2.69 5.64 28.54
C LYS A 14 3.32 5.90 27.17
N ALA A 15 3.56 4.86 26.40
CA ALA A 15 4.13 4.99 25.05
C ALA A 15 3.17 5.75 24.13
N LEU A 16 1.88 5.43 24.13
CA LEU A 16 0.88 6.09 23.30
C LEU A 16 0.72 7.58 23.64
N VAL A 17 0.76 7.93 24.91
CA VAL A 17 0.74 9.33 25.36
C VAL A 17 1.95 10.11 24.82
N GLN A 18 3.15 9.51 24.85
CA GLN A 18 4.36 10.14 24.30
C GLN A 18 4.32 10.34 22.78
N GLU A 19 3.65 9.43 22.07
CA GLU A 19 3.44 9.53 20.61
C GLU A 19 2.25 10.44 20.26
N GLY A 20 1.55 11.03 21.27
CA GLY A 20 0.42 11.92 21.05
C GLY A 20 -0.87 11.22 20.61
N TYR A 21 -0.98 9.91 20.78
CA TYR A 21 -2.16 9.15 20.40
C TYR A 21 -3.23 9.22 21.50
N THR A 22 -4.37 9.81 21.18
CA THR A 22 -5.51 9.96 22.11
C THR A 22 -6.70 9.09 21.73
N THR A 23 -7.00 9.01 20.43
CA THR A 23 -8.18 8.32 19.89
C THR A 23 -7.76 7.22 18.93
N PRO A 24 -8.19 5.97 19.14
CA PRO A 24 -7.93 4.89 18.21
C PRO A 24 -8.71 5.08 16.91
N THR A 25 -8.10 4.72 15.81
CA THR A 25 -8.79 4.62 14.51
C THR A 25 -9.80 3.46 14.52
N PRO A 26 -10.77 3.41 13.59
CA PRO A 26 -11.74 2.31 13.55
C PRO A 26 -11.12 0.92 13.52
N ILE A 27 -10.06 0.69 12.71
CA ILE A 27 -9.37 -0.61 12.70
C ILE A 27 -8.67 -0.92 14.04
N GLN A 28 -8.15 0.09 14.72
CA GLN A 28 -7.49 -0.09 16.03
C GLN A 28 -8.51 -0.42 17.13
N SER A 29 -9.64 0.30 17.16
CA SER A 29 -10.66 0.09 18.17
C SER A 29 -11.28 -1.31 18.13
N GLU A 30 -11.37 -1.92 16.95
CA GLU A 30 -11.90 -3.27 16.76
C GLU A 30 -10.82 -4.35 16.87
N ALA A 31 -9.67 -4.17 16.19
CA ALA A 31 -8.64 -5.20 16.10
C ALA A 31 -7.81 -5.37 17.37
N ILE A 32 -7.54 -4.29 18.13
CA ILE A 32 -6.71 -4.39 19.35
C ILE A 32 -7.34 -5.30 20.41
N PRO A 33 -8.64 -5.19 20.75
CA PRO A 33 -9.28 -6.12 21.69
C PRO A 33 -9.24 -7.58 21.22
N ILE A 34 -9.56 -7.83 19.93
CA ILE A 34 -9.55 -9.17 19.34
C ILE A 34 -8.16 -9.80 19.44
N GLY A 35 -7.14 -9.06 19.00
CA GLY A 35 -5.75 -9.51 19.06
C GLY A 35 -5.26 -9.75 20.50
N SER A 36 -5.66 -8.92 21.46
CA SER A 36 -5.33 -9.06 22.88
C SER A 36 -5.97 -10.29 23.54
N GLN A 37 -7.15 -10.69 23.08
CA GLN A 37 -7.82 -11.92 23.53
C GLN A 37 -7.22 -13.20 22.93
N GLY A 38 -6.43 -13.10 21.88
CA GLY A 38 -5.73 -14.23 21.26
C GLY A 38 -6.46 -14.88 20.10
N TYR A 39 -7.50 -14.26 19.58
CA TYR A 39 -8.18 -14.72 18.36
C TYR A 39 -7.35 -14.43 17.13
N ASP A 40 -7.46 -15.27 16.12
CA ASP A 40 -6.98 -14.95 14.77
C ASP A 40 -7.81 -13.81 14.20
N LEU A 41 -7.17 -12.96 13.39
CA LEU A 41 -7.79 -11.76 12.84
C LEU A 41 -7.64 -11.70 11.34
N LEU A 42 -8.73 -11.42 10.64
CA LEU A 42 -8.74 -10.98 9.24
C LEU A 42 -9.11 -9.50 9.18
N GLY A 43 -8.12 -8.65 8.96
CA GLY A 43 -8.29 -7.19 8.88
C GLY A 43 -8.30 -6.70 7.44
N CYS A 44 -9.45 -6.20 6.96
CA CYS A 44 -9.59 -5.53 5.69
C CYS A 44 -9.56 -4.02 5.87
N ALA A 45 -8.43 -3.39 5.58
CA ALA A 45 -8.27 -1.93 5.72
C ALA A 45 -7.15 -1.39 4.83
N GLN A 46 -7.33 -0.18 4.33
CA GLN A 46 -6.35 0.50 3.47
C GLN A 46 -5.07 0.89 4.22
N THR A 47 -4.01 1.24 3.49
CA THR A 47 -2.78 1.79 4.06
C THR A 47 -3.07 3.17 4.66
N GLY A 48 -2.45 3.49 5.82
CA GLY A 48 -2.68 4.75 6.53
C GLY A 48 -3.89 4.74 7.48
N THR A 49 -4.62 3.63 7.63
CA THR A 49 -5.72 3.49 8.59
C THR A 49 -5.26 3.15 10.02
N GLY A 50 -3.97 2.94 10.23
CA GLY A 50 -3.42 2.60 11.55
C GLY A 50 -3.28 1.10 11.82
N LYS A 51 -3.26 0.23 10.79
CA LYS A 51 -3.09 -1.23 10.91
C LYS A 51 -1.87 -1.64 11.74
N THR A 52 -0.76 -0.93 11.61
CA THR A 52 0.48 -1.25 12.33
C THR A 52 0.26 -1.24 13.84
N ALA A 53 -0.40 -0.23 14.39
CA ALA A 53 -0.76 -0.21 15.82
C ALA A 53 -1.78 -1.31 16.16
N ALA A 54 -2.73 -1.61 15.25
CA ALA A 54 -3.76 -2.62 15.44
C ALA A 54 -3.19 -4.04 15.70
N PHE A 55 -2.03 -4.39 15.10
CA PHE A 55 -1.37 -5.67 15.38
C PHE A 55 -0.19 -5.56 16.37
N SER A 56 0.57 -4.47 16.37
CA SER A 56 1.76 -4.37 17.24
C SER A 56 1.39 -4.21 18.70
N ILE A 57 0.37 -3.42 19.04
CA ILE A 57 -0.08 -3.20 20.42
C ILE A 57 -0.49 -4.52 21.09
N PRO A 58 -1.41 -5.34 20.54
CA PRO A 58 -1.77 -6.61 21.19
C PRO A 58 -0.59 -7.58 21.29
N ILE A 59 0.30 -7.65 20.31
CA ILE A 59 1.49 -8.50 20.37
C ILE A 59 2.42 -8.05 21.52
N ILE A 60 2.72 -6.75 21.63
CA ILE A 60 3.53 -6.20 22.70
C ILE A 60 2.90 -6.50 24.06
N GLN A 61 1.59 -6.29 24.21
CA GLN A 61 0.83 -6.55 25.44
C GLN A 61 0.96 -8.02 25.89
N ARG A 62 0.68 -8.94 24.98
CA ARG A 62 0.70 -10.37 25.27
C ARG A 62 2.10 -10.87 25.59
N LEU A 63 3.11 -10.45 24.84
CA LEU A 63 4.51 -10.80 25.11
C LEU A 63 4.99 -10.22 26.44
N TYR A 64 4.59 -9.00 26.80
CA TYR A 64 4.91 -8.40 28.08
C TYR A 64 4.30 -9.19 29.26
N LEU A 65 3.02 -9.55 29.16
CA LEU A 65 2.33 -10.33 30.20
C LEU A 65 2.90 -11.74 30.35
N GLN A 66 3.43 -12.33 29.29
CA GLN A 66 4.09 -13.64 29.31
C GLN A 66 5.50 -13.60 29.87
N LYS A 67 6.14 -12.42 29.93
CA LYS A 67 7.52 -12.23 30.38
C LYS A 67 7.68 -12.41 31.88
N LYS A 68 7.49 -13.64 32.36
CA LYS A 68 7.66 -14.05 33.76
C LYS A 68 9.09 -14.50 34.02
N LYS A 69 9.41 -14.74 35.34
CA LYS A 69 10.69 -15.33 35.78
C LYS A 69 11.00 -16.60 34.97
N GLY A 70 12.17 -16.66 34.35
CA GLY A 70 12.57 -17.80 33.49
C GLY A 70 12.25 -17.64 31.99
N TYR A 71 11.75 -16.49 31.55
CA TYR A 71 11.52 -16.20 30.14
C TYR A 71 12.81 -16.40 29.32
N LYS A 72 12.79 -17.37 28.40
CA LYS A 72 13.86 -17.57 27.43
C LYS A 72 13.56 -16.76 26.17
N ARG A 73 14.51 -15.92 25.77
CA ARG A 73 14.39 -15.20 24.52
C ARG A 73 14.43 -16.15 23.34
N GLY A 74 13.60 -15.84 22.36
CA GLY A 74 13.49 -16.52 21.10
C GLY A 74 12.47 -15.77 20.28
N ILE A 75 12.45 -15.98 18.99
CA ILE A 75 11.52 -15.31 18.07
C ILE A 75 10.10 -15.76 18.42
N LYS A 76 9.35 -14.88 19.11
CA LYS A 76 7.97 -15.12 19.53
C LYS A 76 6.96 -14.56 18.54
N ALA A 77 7.31 -13.44 17.87
CA ALA A 77 6.48 -12.84 16.85
C ALA A 77 7.26 -12.67 15.55
N LEU A 78 6.61 -13.00 14.44
CA LEU A 78 7.09 -12.76 13.08
C LEU A 78 6.08 -11.90 12.33
N ILE A 79 6.54 -10.76 11.82
CA ILE A 79 5.78 -9.88 10.96
C ILE A 79 6.38 -9.94 9.56
N LEU A 80 5.60 -10.43 8.59
CA LEU A 80 5.97 -10.45 7.18
C LEU A 80 5.34 -9.27 6.46
N THR A 81 6.15 -8.55 5.68
CA THR A 81 5.74 -7.37 4.92
C THR A 81 6.45 -7.33 3.56
N PRO A 82 5.82 -6.79 2.49
CA PRO A 82 6.35 -6.88 1.14
C PRO A 82 7.61 -6.05 0.88
N THR A 83 7.76 -4.91 1.56
CA THR A 83 8.81 -3.93 1.22
C THR A 83 9.72 -3.63 2.40
N ARG A 84 10.96 -3.23 2.07
CA ARG A 84 11.98 -2.85 3.05
C ARG A 84 11.56 -1.62 3.86
N GLU A 85 10.98 -0.67 3.17
CA GLU A 85 10.52 0.60 3.74
C GLU A 85 9.43 0.34 4.78
N LEU A 86 8.43 -0.48 4.44
CA LEU A 86 7.37 -0.85 5.37
C LEU A 86 7.92 -1.68 6.55
N ALA A 87 8.89 -2.58 6.30
CA ALA A 87 9.54 -3.31 7.38
C ALA A 87 10.23 -2.38 8.39
N ILE A 88 10.91 -1.34 7.91
CA ILE A 88 11.56 -0.32 8.76
C ILE A 88 10.50 0.45 9.55
N GLN A 89 9.44 0.93 8.91
CA GLN A 89 8.34 1.66 9.58
C GLN A 89 7.63 0.82 10.64
N ILE A 90 7.40 -0.46 10.36
CA ILE A 90 6.86 -1.39 11.36
C ILE A 90 7.83 -1.55 12.53
N GLY A 91 9.15 -1.64 12.26
CA GLY A 91 10.17 -1.67 13.30
C GLY A 91 10.17 -0.41 14.18
N GLU A 92 10.08 0.76 13.58
CA GLU A 92 9.94 2.05 14.28
C GLU A 92 8.68 2.07 15.16
N SER A 93 7.56 1.56 14.66
CA SER A 93 6.31 1.43 15.41
C SER A 93 6.45 0.49 16.62
N PHE A 94 7.12 -0.66 16.47
CA PHE A 94 7.41 -1.55 17.59
C PHE A 94 8.37 -0.90 18.62
N ALA A 95 9.34 -0.08 18.16
CA ALA A 95 10.20 0.70 19.05
C ALA A 95 9.41 1.73 19.83
N ALA A 96 8.51 2.47 19.19
CA ALA A 96 7.68 3.49 19.81
C ALA A 96 6.72 2.89 20.85
N TYR A 97 5.84 1.97 20.41
CA TYR A 97 4.81 1.39 21.29
C TYR A 97 5.38 0.45 22.36
N GLY A 98 6.50 -0.22 22.07
CA GLY A 98 7.18 -1.16 22.97
C GLY A 98 8.25 -0.55 23.86
N ARG A 99 8.45 0.76 23.83
CA ARG A 99 9.53 1.51 24.52
C ARG A 99 9.72 1.12 25.98
N PHE A 100 8.62 0.93 26.70
CA PHE A 100 8.62 0.58 28.12
C PHE A 100 8.37 -0.91 28.40
N ALA A 101 8.20 -1.74 27.37
CA ALA A 101 7.92 -3.16 27.54
C ALA A 101 9.19 -4.02 27.69
N GLY A 102 10.37 -3.47 27.39
CA GLY A 102 11.66 -4.18 27.45
C GLY A 102 11.75 -5.37 26.50
N LEU A 103 10.94 -5.40 25.44
CA LEU A 103 11.02 -6.39 24.34
C LEU A 103 12.08 -5.96 23.34
N ARG A 104 12.73 -6.95 22.70
CA ARG A 104 13.72 -6.70 21.65
C ARG A 104 13.13 -7.08 20.31
N HIS A 105 13.26 -6.20 19.34
CA HIS A 105 12.89 -6.48 17.96
C HIS A 105 14.06 -6.25 17.02
N THR A 106 14.02 -6.83 15.85
CA THR A 106 14.93 -6.51 14.74
C THR A 106 14.19 -6.58 13.41
N VAL A 107 14.71 -5.84 12.44
CA VAL A 107 14.20 -5.79 11.06
C VAL A 107 15.20 -6.41 10.13
N ILE A 108 14.75 -7.36 9.29
CA ILE A 108 15.60 -8.00 8.28
C ILE A 108 15.02 -7.82 6.87
N PHE A 109 15.87 -7.43 5.94
CA PHE A 109 15.51 -7.27 4.54
C PHE A 109 16.74 -7.39 3.62
N GLY A 110 16.50 -7.73 2.36
CA GLY A 110 17.56 -7.89 1.37
C GLY A 110 18.13 -6.57 0.84
N GLY A 111 19.26 -6.66 0.10
CA GLY A 111 19.89 -5.50 -0.57
C GLY A 111 20.70 -4.59 0.33
N VAL A 112 21.00 -5.05 1.54
CA VAL A 112 21.94 -4.45 2.50
C VAL A 112 22.82 -5.55 3.08
N GLY A 113 23.94 -5.16 3.73
CA GLY A 113 24.84 -6.09 4.39
C GLY A 113 24.11 -6.98 5.41
N GLN A 114 24.45 -8.25 5.43
CA GLN A 114 23.82 -9.24 6.31
C GLN A 114 24.32 -9.14 7.76
N LYS A 115 25.59 -8.84 7.95
CA LYS A 115 26.27 -8.90 9.25
C LYS A 115 25.55 -8.18 10.40
N PRO A 116 25.08 -6.93 10.26
CA PRO A 116 24.35 -6.28 11.34
C PRO A 116 23.04 -6.99 11.72
N GLN A 117 22.39 -7.66 10.75
CA GLN A 117 21.14 -8.37 10.96
C GLN A 117 21.40 -9.69 11.72
N THR A 118 22.44 -10.46 11.33
CA THR A 118 22.81 -11.69 12.03
C THR A 118 23.32 -11.43 13.45
N GLU A 119 24.12 -10.39 13.67
CA GLU A 119 24.55 -9.97 15.01
C GLU A 119 23.36 -9.58 15.92
N ALA A 120 22.32 -8.97 15.35
CA ALA A 120 21.10 -8.66 16.10
C ALA A 120 20.33 -9.92 16.50
N LEU A 121 20.23 -10.90 15.59
CA LEU A 121 19.62 -12.22 15.84
C LEU A 121 20.36 -13.00 16.93
N GLU A 122 21.69 -13.06 16.87
CA GLU A 122 22.54 -13.74 17.84
C GLU A 122 22.41 -13.16 19.25
N ARG A 123 22.20 -11.86 19.39
CA ARG A 123 21.93 -11.22 20.70
C ARG A 123 20.57 -11.60 21.31
N GLY A 124 19.74 -12.33 20.57
CA GLY A 124 18.42 -12.77 20.96
C GLY A 124 17.38 -11.66 20.88
N ILE A 125 16.30 -11.94 20.18
CA ILE A 125 15.17 -11.05 19.94
C ILE A 125 13.86 -11.74 20.29
N ASP A 126 12.82 -10.94 20.51
CA ASP A 126 11.46 -11.40 20.81
C ASP A 126 10.56 -11.26 19.56
N ILE A 127 10.82 -10.23 18.75
CA ILE A 127 9.99 -9.86 17.61
C ILE A 127 10.88 -9.70 16.36
N LEU A 128 10.50 -10.38 15.28
CA LEU A 128 11.18 -10.31 13.99
C LEU A 128 10.25 -9.68 12.95
N ILE A 129 10.69 -8.60 12.34
CA ILE A 129 10.03 -7.99 11.17
C ILE A 129 10.86 -8.33 9.94
N ALA A 130 10.23 -8.85 8.88
CA ALA A 130 10.97 -9.40 7.76
C ALA A 130 10.32 -9.18 6.40
N THR A 131 11.16 -9.06 5.36
CA THR A 131 10.72 -9.31 3.98
C THR A 131 10.97 -10.78 3.61
N PRO A 132 10.07 -11.41 2.79
CA PRO A 132 10.10 -12.87 2.58
C PRO A 132 11.43 -13.44 2.13
N GLY A 133 12.07 -12.82 1.12
CA GLY A 133 13.31 -13.35 0.55
C GLY A 133 14.49 -13.41 1.53
N ARG A 134 14.69 -12.35 2.35
CA ARG A 134 15.77 -12.34 3.37
C ARG A 134 15.45 -13.27 4.53
N LEU A 135 14.17 -13.41 4.89
CA LEU A 135 13.78 -14.38 5.91
C LEU A 135 14.16 -15.80 5.51
N LEU A 136 13.78 -16.23 4.29
CA LEU A 136 14.12 -17.56 3.76
C LEU A 136 15.63 -17.77 3.65
N ASP A 137 16.36 -16.74 3.23
CA ASP A 137 17.82 -16.76 3.14
C ASP A 137 18.47 -17.03 4.51
N LEU A 138 18.08 -16.28 5.54
CA LEU A 138 18.65 -16.45 6.89
C LEU A 138 18.15 -17.71 7.62
N ILE A 139 16.96 -18.22 7.31
CA ILE A 139 16.51 -19.55 7.76
C ILE A 139 17.39 -20.62 7.13
N GLY A 140 17.62 -20.54 5.80
CA GLY A 140 18.47 -21.51 5.08
C GLY A 140 19.92 -21.54 5.56
N GLN A 141 20.42 -20.41 6.08
CA GLN A 141 21.76 -20.31 6.67
C GLN A 141 21.79 -20.71 8.17
N GLY A 142 20.66 -21.01 8.81
CA GLY A 142 20.57 -21.43 10.20
C GLY A 142 20.61 -20.28 11.24
N PHE A 143 20.51 -19.02 10.83
CA PHE A 143 20.46 -17.89 11.77
C PHE A 143 19.09 -17.68 12.40
N ILE A 144 18.02 -18.24 11.82
CA ILE A 144 16.65 -18.06 12.27
C ILE A 144 15.99 -19.41 12.52
N HIS A 145 15.47 -19.57 13.74
CA HIS A 145 14.66 -20.70 14.18
C HIS A 145 13.30 -20.16 14.61
N LEU A 146 12.22 -20.75 14.10
CA LEU A 146 10.85 -20.30 14.33
C LEU A 146 10.04 -21.22 15.27
N ASP A 147 10.68 -22.21 15.87
CA ASP A 147 10.04 -23.25 16.71
C ASP A 147 9.28 -22.67 17.91
N THR A 148 9.70 -21.49 18.39
CA THR A 148 9.10 -20.81 19.55
C THR A 148 8.11 -19.72 19.18
N LEU A 149 7.73 -19.63 17.89
CA LEU A 149 6.83 -18.59 17.39
C LEU A 149 5.42 -18.78 17.94
N GLU A 150 4.87 -17.69 18.45
CA GLU A 150 3.52 -17.64 19.01
C GLU A 150 2.59 -16.70 18.24
N TYR A 151 3.16 -15.72 17.52
CA TYR A 151 2.43 -14.70 16.76
C TYR A 151 2.97 -14.59 15.34
N PHE A 152 2.06 -14.67 14.40
CA PHE A 152 2.37 -14.47 12.98
C PHE A 152 1.51 -13.35 12.40
N VAL A 153 2.12 -12.37 11.76
CA VAL A 153 1.42 -11.31 11.05
C VAL A 153 1.82 -11.35 9.58
N LEU A 154 0.83 -11.35 8.70
CA LEU A 154 1.01 -11.08 7.28
C LEU A 154 0.38 -9.73 6.97
N ASP A 155 1.19 -8.72 6.69
CA ASP A 155 0.72 -7.37 6.38
C ASP A 155 0.86 -7.06 4.89
N GLU A 156 -0.13 -6.36 4.33
CA GLU A 156 -0.23 -6.03 2.90
C GLU A 156 -0.16 -7.27 1.99
N ALA A 157 -1.00 -8.28 2.29
CA ALA A 157 -0.99 -9.56 1.58
C ALA A 157 -1.30 -9.42 0.08
N ASP A 158 -2.21 -8.55 -0.31
CA ASP A 158 -2.53 -8.23 -1.71
C ASP A 158 -1.30 -7.68 -2.46
N ARG A 159 -0.51 -6.84 -1.82
CA ARG A 159 0.75 -6.35 -2.39
C ARG A 159 1.82 -7.43 -2.49
N MET A 160 1.84 -8.36 -1.55
CA MET A 160 2.75 -9.52 -1.68
C MET A 160 2.39 -10.38 -2.88
N LEU A 161 1.11 -10.51 -3.19
CA LEU A 161 0.63 -11.17 -4.42
C LEU A 161 1.14 -10.43 -5.67
N ASP A 162 0.90 -9.12 -5.76
CA ASP A 162 1.33 -8.28 -6.88
C ASP A 162 2.85 -8.32 -7.13
N MET A 163 3.63 -8.48 -6.07
CA MET A 163 5.09 -8.55 -6.13
C MET A 163 5.63 -9.97 -6.34
N GLY A 164 4.76 -10.97 -6.46
CA GLY A 164 5.13 -12.36 -6.70
C GLY A 164 5.64 -13.12 -5.46
N PHE A 165 5.52 -12.57 -4.25
CA PHE A 165 6.00 -13.20 -3.01
C PHE A 165 5.11 -14.34 -2.50
N ILE A 166 4.01 -14.65 -3.18
CA ILE A 166 3.12 -15.77 -2.81
C ILE A 166 3.88 -17.10 -2.71
N HIS A 167 4.83 -17.33 -3.61
CA HIS A 167 5.65 -18.53 -3.58
C HIS A 167 6.54 -18.59 -2.33
N ASP A 168 7.12 -17.45 -1.94
CA ASP A 168 7.97 -17.37 -0.74
C ASP A 168 7.13 -17.56 0.52
N ILE A 169 5.93 -16.97 0.59
CA ILE A 169 5.00 -17.15 1.70
C ILE A 169 4.65 -18.65 1.84
N LYS A 170 4.29 -19.32 0.74
CA LYS A 170 4.00 -20.76 0.75
C LYS A 170 5.19 -21.64 1.22
N ARG A 171 6.43 -21.18 1.05
CA ARG A 171 7.62 -21.85 1.57
C ARG A 171 7.85 -21.55 3.06
N ILE A 172 7.44 -20.38 3.55
CA ILE A 172 7.57 -19.98 4.96
C ILE A 172 6.53 -20.67 5.83
N LEU A 173 5.27 -20.73 5.40
CA LEU A 173 4.15 -21.24 6.20
C LEU A 173 4.39 -22.62 6.82
N PRO A 174 4.96 -23.62 6.12
CA PRO A 174 5.27 -24.94 6.71
C PRO A 174 6.31 -24.92 7.82
N LEU A 175 7.13 -23.85 7.89
CA LEU A 175 8.18 -23.67 8.89
C LEU A 175 7.65 -23.08 10.20
N LEU A 176 6.40 -22.62 10.20
CA LEU A 176 5.76 -22.02 11.37
C LEU A 176 5.09 -23.08 12.23
N PRO A 177 5.11 -22.94 13.58
CA PRO A 177 4.34 -23.79 14.48
C PRO A 177 2.85 -23.80 14.13
N LYS A 178 2.22 -24.96 14.23
CA LYS A 178 0.75 -25.08 14.02
C LYS A 178 -0.06 -24.29 15.04
N LYS A 179 0.36 -24.33 16.30
CA LYS A 179 -0.30 -23.56 17.38
C LYS A 179 0.33 -22.18 17.45
N ARG A 180 -0.33 -21.20 16.90
CA ARG A 180 0.03 -19.78 16.93
C ARG A 180 -1.24 -18.93 16.76
N GLN A 181 -1.15 -17.68 17.13
CA GLN A 181 -2.13 -16.66 16.72
C GLN A 181 -1.68 -16.05 15.39
N SER A 182 -2.59 -15.92 14.44
CA SER A 182 -2.29 -15.35 13.12
C SER A 182 -3.15 -14.12 12.87
N LEU A 183 -2.51 -13.02 12.45
CA LEU A 183 -3.17 -11.77 12.09
C LEU A 183 -2.87 -11.50 10.62
N PHE A 184 -3.91 -11.37 9.82
CA PHE A 184 -3.81 -11.20 8.38
C PHE A 184 -4.40 -9.85 7.97
N PHE A 185 -3.61 -9.00 7.31
CA PHE A 185 -4.06 -7.68 6.86
C PHE A 185 -3.90 -7.54 5.36
N SER A 186 -4.95 -7.04 4.72
CA SER A 186 -4.98 -6.73 3.28
C SER A 186 -5.89 -5.55 3.01
N ALA A 187 -5.59 -4.76 1.98
CA ALA A 187 -6.48 -3.69 1.54
C ALA A 187 -7.58 -4.23 0.61
N THR A 188 -7.29 -5.28 -0.14
CA THR A 188 -8.21 -5.94 -1.07
C THR A 188 -8.23 -7.45 -0.84
N MET A 189 -9.34 -8.11 -1.20
CA MET A 189 -9.53 -9.54 -1.00
C MET A 189 -9.87 -10.28 -2.31
N PRO A 190 -8.98 -10.28 -3.32
CA PRO A 190 -9.18 -11.11 -4.51
C PRO A 190 -9.17 -12.61 -4.13
N PRO A 191 -9.74 -13.49 -4.96
CA PRO A 191 -9.88 -14.91 -4.63
C PRO A 191 -8.59 -15.64 -4.23
N GLU A 192 -7.44 -15.19 -4.70
CA GLU A 192 -6.15 -15.75 -4.32
C GLU A 192 -5.75 -15.38 -2.89
N ILE A 193 -6.06 -14.15 -2.47
CA ILE A 193 -5.81 -13.66 -1.10
C ILE A 193 -6.79 -14.31 -0.13
N GLU A 194 -8.06 -14.49 -0.49
CA GLU A 194 -9.03 -15.24 0.33
C GLU A 194 -8.56 -16.68 0.57
N ARG A 195 -8.10 -17.37 -0.48
CA ARG A 195 -7.54 -18.72 -0.36
C ARG A 195 -6.31 -18.75 0.54
N LEU A 196 -5.42 -17.77 0.42
CA LEU A 196 -4.23 -17.66 1.26
C LEU A 196 -4.63 -17.44 2.73
N ALA A 197 -5.55 -16.52 3.01
CA ALA A 197 -6.07 -16.27 4.35
C ALA A 197 -6.66 -17.53 4.98
N GLY A 198 -7.45 -18.31 4.21
CA GLY A 198 -8.00 -19.59 4.64
C GLY A 198 -6.96 -20.69 4.96
N THR A 199 -5.71 -20.58 4.45
CA THR A 199 -4.62 -21.50 4.82
C THR A 199 -3.86 -21.07 6.07
N ILE A 200 -3.99 -19.81 6.47
CA ILE A 200 -3.21 -19.20 7.57
C ILE A 200 -4.04 -19.10 8.86
N LEU A 201 -5.29 -18.69 8.71
CA LEU A 201 -6.19 -18.34 9.81
C LEU A 201 -7.04 -19.53 10.26
N SER A 202 -7.29 -19.60 11.56
CA SER A 202 -8.21 -20.56 12.18
C SER A 202 -9.33 -19.80 12.87
N GLU A 203 -10.58 -19.96 12.39
CA GLU A 203 -11.78 -19.30 12.93
C GLU A 203 -11.58 -17.80 13.21
N PRO A 204 -11.12 -17.00 12.21
CA PRO A 204 -10.73 -15.62 12.44
C PRO A 204 -11.93 -14.72 12.74
N GLN A 205 -11.71 -13.75 13.64
CA GLN A 205 -12.58 -12.59 13.74
C GLN A 205 -12.29 -11.66 12.56
N LYS A 206 -13.35 -11.25 11.84
CA LYS A 206 -13.23 -10.37 10.70
C LYS A 206 -13.47 -8.93 11.12
N VAL A 207 -12.52 -8.06 10.80
CA VAL A 207 -12.64 -6.61 10.94
C VAL A 207 -12.53 -5.99 9.56
N GLU A 208 -13.59 -5.33 9.15
CA GLU A 208 -13.66 -4.66 7.85
C GLU A 208 -13.97 -3.19 8.05
N VAL A 209 -12.95 -2.38 7.86
CA VAL A 209 -13.13 -0.93 7.89
C VAL A 209 -13.39 -0.48 6.47
N THR A 210 -14.67 -0.29 6.17
CA THR A 210 -15.07 0.40 4.95
C THR A 210 -14.52 1.81 5.03
N PRO A 211 -13.81 2.32 4.03
CA PRO A 211 -13.37 3.71 4.03
C PRO A 211 -14.60 4.59 4.21
N ALA A 212 -14.59 5.49 5.21
CA ALA A 212 -15.54 6.58 5.28
C ALA A 212 -15.42 7.37 3.97
N SER A 213 -16.44 7.37 3.13
CA SER A 213 -16.42 7.75 1.72
C SER A 213 -15.21 7.17 0.98
N SER A 214 -15.36 6.60 -0.20
CA SER A 214 -14.19 6.02 -0.87
C SER A 214 -13.05 7.04 -0.81
N THR A 215 -11.81 6.60 -0.54
CA THR A 215 -10.61 7.48 -0.53
C THR A 215 -10.56 8.36 -1.78
N VAL A 216 -11.17 7.84 -2.84
CA VAL A 216 -11.40 8.50 -4.13
C VAL A 216 -12.29 9.74 -4.01
N ASP A 217 -13.28 9.78 -3.08
CA ASP A 217 -14.22 10.90 -2.93
C ASP A 217 -13.67 12.00 -2.01
N ALA A 218 -12.75 11.66 -1.12
CA ALA A 218 -12.06 12.60 -0.24
C ALA A 218 -10.89 13.34 -0.92
N ILE A 219 -10.54 12.96 -2.17
CA ILE A 219 -9.42 13.53 -2.92
C ILE A 219 -9.96 14.37 -4.06
N ASP A 220 -9.58 15.65 -4.11
CA ASP A 220 -9.82 16.51 -5.27
C ASP A 220 -8.93 16.07 -6.43
N GLN A 221 -9.55 15.63 -7.52
CA GLN A 221 -8.88 15.03 -8.65
C GLN A 221 -9.04 15.88 -9.89
N SER A 222 -7.95 16.06 -10.63
CA SER A 222 -7.97 16.75 -11.92
C SER A 222 -7.10 16.06 -12.95
N VAL A 223 -7.53 16.05 -14.22
CA VAL A 223 -6.76 15.56 -15.35
C VAL A 223 -6.36 16.71 -16.28
N TYR A 224 -5.07 16.76 -16.59
CA TYR A 224 -4.46 17.69 -17.54
C TYR A 224 -4.17 16.97 -18.84
N PHE A 225 -4.82 17.36 -19.93
CA PHE A 225 -4.50 16.84 -21.24
C PHE A 225 -3.31 17.62 -21.82
N VAL A 226 -2.21 16.91 -22.06
CA VAL A 226 -0.94 17.51 -22.44
C VAL A 226 -0.16 16.55 -23.33
N GLU A 227 0.58 17.08 -24.31
CA GLU A 227 1.49 16.27 -25.09
C GLU A 227 2.61 15.66 -24.25
N LYS A 228 3.03 14.46 -24.62
CA LYS A 228 4.09 13.73 -23.91
C LYS A 228 5.37 14.55 -23.74
N ALA A 229 5.74 15.34 -24.77
CA ALA A 229 6.92 16.20 -24.73
C ALA A 229 6.78 17.37 -23.76
N GLU A 230 5.54 17.87 -23.57
CA GLU A 230 5.25 19.05 -22.75
C GLU A 230 4.92 18.71 -21.28
N LYS A 231 4.77 17.44 -20.92
CA LYS A 231 4.50 17.03 -19.52
C LYS A 231 5.48 17.62 -18.53
N ILE A 232 6.76 17.73 -18.90
CA ILE A 232 7.80 18.27 -18.02
C ILE A 232 7.67 19.79 -17.83
N ASN A 233 7.25 20.51 -18.85
CA ASN A 233 7.05 21.95 -18.79
C ASN A 233 5.78 22.27 -17.97
N LEU A 234 4.70 21.53 -18.18
CA LEU A 234 3.51 21.62 -17.34
C LEU A 234 3.84 21.33 -15.86
N LEU A 235 4.63 20.28 -15.59
CA LEU A 235 5.03 19.95 -14.23
C LEU A 235 5.81 21.12 -13.56
N LYS A 236 6.75 21.72 -14.27
CA LYS A 236 7.49 22.88 -13.74
C LYS A 236 6.56 24.03 -13.42
N SER A 237 5.65 24.38 -14.34
CA SER A 237 4.68 25.45 -14.15
C SER A 237 3.77 25.21 -12.94
N LEU A 238 3.28 23.97 -12.74
CA LEU A 238 2.49 23.63 -11.55
C LEU A 238 3.31 23.77 -10.25
N LEU A 239 4.58 23.36 -10.28
CA LEU A 239 5.47 23.45 -9.12
C LEU A 239 5.94 24.90 -8.80
N GLU A 240 5.66 25.90 -9.66
CA GLU A 240 5.81 27.32 -9.32
C GLU A 240 4.82 27.76 -8.24
N ASN A 241 3.67 27.07 -8.10
CA ASN A 241 2.73 27.34 -7.03
C ASN A 241 3.34 26.90 -5.67
N PRO A 242 3.51 27.84 -4.71
CA PRO A 242 4.07 27.54 -3.39
C PRO A 242 3.16 26.65 -2.54
N GLU A 243 1.87 26.57 -2.82
CA GLU A 243 0.91 25.70 -2.09
C GLU A 243 1.19 24.20 -2.30
N LEU A 244 1.92 23.83 -3.35
CA LEU A 244 2.38 22.47 -3.56
C LEU A 244 3.61 22.18 -2.67
N GLU A 245 3.43 22.14 -1.36
CA GLU A 245 4.53 22.04 -0.38
C GLU A 245 5.16 20.66 -0.33
N SER A 246 4.39 19.60 -0.42
CA SER A 246 4.85 18.21 -0.37
C SER A 246 4.19 17.42 -1.50
N VAL A 247 4.97 17.06 -2.52
CA VAL A 247 4.48 16.50 -3.77
C VAL A 247 5.11 15.14 -4.06
N LEU A 248 4.26 14.11 -4.18
CA LEU A 248 4.68 12.79 -4.64
C LEU A 248 4.31 12.62 -6.12
N ILE A 249 5.32 12.40 -6.97
CA ILE A 249 5.15 12.24 -8.41
C ILE A 249 5.34 10.78 -8.81
N PHE A 250 4.40 10.23 -9.56
CA PHE A 250 4.47 8.88 -10.07
C PHE A 250 4.88 8.82 -11.54
N THR A 251 5.88 8.00 -11.84
CA THR A 251 6.29 7.61 -13.19
C THR A 251 6.24 6.09 -13.36
N ARG A 252 5.98 5.63 -14.59
CA ARG A 252 5.93 4.17 -14.88
C ARG A 252 7.30 3.50 -14.80
N THR A 253 8.37 4.24 -15.08
CA THR A 253 9.71 3.66 -15.22
C THR A 253 10.74 4.35 -14.31
N LYS A 254 11.73 3.57 -13.86
CA LYS A 254 12.88 4.06 -13.11
C LYS A 254 13.69 5.15 -13.85
N HIS A 255 13.82 5.01 -15.17
CA HIS A 255 14.50 5.99 -16.01
C HIS A 255 13.68 7.29 -16.14
N GLY A 256 12.36 7.19 -16.20
CA GLY A 256 11.44 8.32 -16.11
C GLY A 256 11.62 9.10 -14.82
N ALA A 257 11.65 8.38 -13.68
CA ALA A 257 11.86 9.00 -12.38
C ALA A 257 13.19 9.76 -12.30
N ASP A 258 14.29 9.16 -12.73
CA ASP A 258 15.61 9.83 -12.75
C ASP A 258 15.64 11.04 -13.68
N LYS A 259 14.99 10.93 -14.86
CA LYS A 259 14.91 12.03 -15.83
C LYS A 259 14.16 13.22 -15.24
N VAL A 260 12.98 12.99 -14.67
CA VAL A 260 12.15 14.04 -14.07
C VAL A 260 12.90 14.70 -12.90
N ALA A 261 13.46 13.92 -11.97
CA ALA A 261 14.24 14.47 -10.85
C ALA A 261 15.40 15.35 -11.32
N ARG A 262 16.16 14.90 -12.34
CA ARG A 262 17.28 15.66 -12.88
C ARG A 262 16.85 16.99 -13.53
N VAL A 263 15.72 16.98 -14.26
CA VAL A 263 15.21 18.21 -14.89
C VAL A 263 14.70 19.19 -13.86
N LEU A 264 14.00 18.73 -12.82
CA LEU A 264 13.54 19.58 -11.72
C LEU A 264 14.71 20.17 -10.93
N SER A 265 15.72 19.36 -10.60
CA SER A 265 16.91 19.85 -9.89
C SER A 265 17.70 20.91 -10.70
N LYS A 266 17.74 20.77 -12.06
CA LYS A 266 18.34 21.81 -12.93
C LYS A 266 17.53 23.11 -12.96
N ALA A 267 16.26 23.05 -12.63
CA ALA A 267 15.35 24.20 -12.51
C ALA A 267 15.27 24.70 -11.04
N GLU A 268 16.27 24.34 -10.20
CA GLU A 268 16.36 24.72 -8.79
C GLU A 268 15.17 24.25 -7.91
N ILE A 269 14.39 23.29 -8.40
CA ILE A 269 13.30 22.65 -7.65
C ILE A 269 13.88 21.44 -6.91
N GLY A 270 13.86 21.45 -5.58
CA GLY A 270 14.32 20.36 -4.72
C GLY A 270 13.56 19.08 -4.99
N ALA A 271 14.18 18.11 -5.69
CA ALA A 271 13.56 16.88 -6.12
C ALA A 271 14.49 15.67 -6.01
N GLU A 272 13.99 14.56 -5.44
CA GLU A 272 14.72 13.30 -5.34
C GLU A 272 13.90 12.16 -5.94
N ALA A 273 14.60 11.13 -6.49
CA ALA A 273 13.95 9.96 -7.07
C ALA A 273 14.15 8.71 -6.22
N ILE A 274 13.07 7.92 -6.06
CA ILE A 274 13.08 6.63 -5.39
C ILE A 274 12.56 5.52 -6.33
N HIS A 275 13.39 4.51 -6.58
CA HIS A 275 13.06 3.38 -7.44
C HIS A 275 14.02 2.19 -7.21
N GLY A 276 13.72 1.02 -7.79
CA GLY A 276 14.44 -0.23 -7.54
C GLY A 276 15.94 -0.21 -7.85
N ASN A 277 16.43 0.69 -8.72
CA ASN A 277 17.86 0.79 -9.04
C ASN A 277 18.65 1.70 -8.09
N LYS A 278 17.98 2.42 -7.17
CA LYS A 278 18.68 3.18 -6.11
C LYS A 278 19.14 2.23 -5.00
N SER A 279 20.31 2.51 -4.44
CA SER A 279 20.76 1.79 -3.23
C SER A 279 19.79 2.03 -2.07
N GLN A 280 19.73 1.11 -1.12
CA GLN A 280 18.83 1.24 0.03
C GLN A 280 19.14 2.51 0.84
N THR A 281 20.42 2.84 1.01
CA THR A 281 20.84 4.07 1.68
C THR A 281 20.34 5.33 0.95
N ALA A 282 20.43 5.36 -0.39
CA ALA A 282 19.93 6.48 -1.17
C ALA A 282 18.40 6.61 -1.09
N ARG A 283 17.67 5.47 -1.09
CA ARG A 283 16.21 5.45 -0.92
C ARG A 283 15.79 5.96 0.46
N GLN A 284 16.47 5.49 1.51
CA GLN A 284 16.20 5.93 2.87
C GLN A 284 16.47 7.43 3.04
N ARG A 285 17.60 7.92 2.50
CA ARG A 285 17.94 9.35 2.53
C ARG A 285 16.87 10.18 1.82
N ALA A 286 16.47 9.81 0.59
CA ALA A 286 15.44 10.53 -0.17
C ALA A 286 14.11 10.56 0.59
N LEU A 287 13.74 9.46 1.24
CA LEU A 287 12.51 9.38 2.02
C LEU A 287 12.60 10.24 3.30
N THR A 288 13.72 10.21 4.00
CA THR A 288 13.97 11.07 5.17
C THR A 288 13.92 12.55 4.78
N ASN A 289 14.68 12.96 3.75
CA ASN A 289 14.67 14.34 3.27
C ASN A 289 13.27 14.83 2.87
N PHE A 290 12.44 13.94 2.31
CA PHE A 290 11.06 14.25 1.94
C PHE A 290 10.15 14.37 3.17
N LYS A 291 10.29 13.48 4.16
CA LYS A 291 9.55 13.55 5.42
C LYS A 291 9.89 14.81 6.25
N ASP A 292 11.16 15.19 6.26
CA ASP A 292 11.65 16.34 6.99
C ASP A 292 11.49 17.66 6.20
N HIS A 293 10.74 17.63 5.06
CA HIS A 293 10.51 18.77 4.17
C HIS A 293 11.79 19.43 3.62
N THR A 294 12.96 18.77 3.73
CA THR A 294 14.22 19.20 3.10
C THR A 294 14.14 19.09 1.58
N THR A 295 13.43 18.08 1.08
CA THR A 295 13.11 17.90 -0.34
C THR A 295 11.61 18.04 -0.53
N ARG A 296 11.19 18.98 -1.38
CA ARG A 296 9.78 19.28 -1.66
C ARG A 296 9.11 18.23 -2.53
N VAL A 297 9.84 17.60 -3.45
CA VAL A 297 9.31 16.71 -4.48
C VAL A 297 9.97 15.34 -4.42
N LEU A 298 9.18 14.29 -4.23
CA LEU A 298 9.63 12.91 -4.33
C LEU A 298 9.07 12.27 -5.60
N ILE A 299 9.94 11.76 -6.48
CA ILE A 299 9.54 11.06 -7.70
C ILE A 299 9.69 9.56 -7.49
N ALA A 300 8.62 8.80 -7.68
CA ALA A 300 8.62 7.38 -7.39
C ALA A 300 8.04 6.53 -8.53
N THR A 301 8.49 5.28 -8.61
CA THR A 301 7.76 4.23 -9.34
C THR A 301 6.78 3.53 -8.41
N ASP A 302 5.74 2.90 -8.94
CA ASP A 302 4.72 2.21 -8.15
C ASP A 302 5.31 1.26 -7.11
N ILE A 303 6.27 0.43 -7.52
CA ILE A 303 6.93 -0.53 -6.63
C ILE A 303 7.67 0.18 -5.49
N ALA A 304 8.35 1.28 -5.77
CA ALA A 304 9.13 1.99 -4.78
C ALA A 304 8.28 2.87 -3.85
N ALA A 305 7.14 3.33 -4.31
CA ALA A 305 6.19 4.11 -3.52
C ALA A 305 5.30 3.22 -2.62
N ARG A 306 5.28 1.91 -2.87
CA ARG A 306 4.57 0.96 -2.00
C ARG A 306 5.22 0.93 -0.62
N GLY A 307 4.41 1.06 0.42
CA GLY A 307 4.89 1.11 1.79
C GLY A 307 5.47 2.46 2.23
N ILE A 308 5.50 3.48 1.35
CA ILE A 308 5.82 4.85 1.79
C ILE A 308 4.62 5.39 2.54
N ASP A 309 4.82 5.61 3.82
CA ASP A 309 3.92 6.38 4.67
C ASP A 309 4.56 7.72 4.96
N VAL A 310 3.96 8.76 4.40
CA VAL A 310 4.39 10.15 4.58
C VAL A 310 3.19 10.91 5.10
N ASP A 311 3.33 11.41 6.31
CA ASP A 311 2.36 12.32 6.88
C ASP A 311 2.41 13.66 6.12
N HIS A 312 1.28 14.34 6.05
CA HIS A 312 1.19 15.67 5.43
C HIS A 312 1.48 15.74 3.92
N LEU A 313 1.31 14.62 3.19
CA LEU A 313 1.40 14.66 1.73
C LEU A 313 0.21 15.44 1.17
N THR A 314 0.47 16.62 0.61
CA THR A 314 -0.57 17.51 0.11
C THR A 314 -1.02 17.13 -1.29
N HIS A 315 -0.06 16.78 -2.17
CA HIS A 315 -0.33 16.56 -3.58
C HIS A 315 0.26 15.25 -4.11
N VAL A 316 -0.51 14.57 -4.92
CA VAL A 316 -0.07 13.45 -5.76
C VAL A 316 -0.14 13.86 -7.22
N ILE A 317 0.92 13.62 -8.00
CA ILE A 317 0.92 13.86 -9.44
C ILE A 317 1.19 12.55 -10.17
N ASN A 318 0.23 12.07 -10.94
CA ASN A 318 0.45 11.01 -11.92
C ASN A 318 1.06 11.63 -13.19
N TYR A 319 2.39 11.74 -13.25
CA TYR A 319 3.12 12.21 -14.42
C TYR A 319 2.89 11.31 -15.65
N GLU A 320 2.71 10.01 -15.38
CA GLU A 320 2.25 9.00 -16.32
C GLU A 320 1.12 8.20 -15.64
N LEU A 321 0.02 7.96 -16.37
CA LEU A 321 -1.07 7.14 -15.85
C LEU A 321 -0.61 5.67 -15.69
N PRO A 322 -1.06 4.96 -14.67
CA PRO A 322 -0.73 3.55 -14.48
C PRO A 322 -1.44 2.67 -15.51
N ASN A 323 -0.81 1.54 -15.87
CA ASN A 323 -1.41 0.57 -16.79
C ASN A 323 -2.55 -0.24 -16.14
N VAL A 324 -2.55 -0.33 -14.82
CA VAL A 324 -3.54 -1.07 -14.02
C VAL A 324 -4.37 -0.06 -13.25
N PRO A 325 -5.71 -0.02 -13.45
CA PRO A 325 -6.58 1.00 -12.87
C PRO A 325 -6.56 1.03 -11.33
N GLU A 326 -6.44 -0.12 -10.66
CA GLU A 326 -6.35 -0.23 -9.20
C GLU A 326 -5.12 0.51 -8.66
N THR A 327 -4.03 0.55 -9.43
CA THR A 327 -2.82 1.28 -9.08
C THR A 327 -3.07 2.78 -8.97
N TYR A 328 -4.00 3.34 -9.75
CA TYR A 328 -4.39 4.73 -9.65
C TYR A 328 -4.95 5.07 -8.26
N VAL A 329 -5.87 4.25 -7.77
CA VAL A 329 -6.46 4.41 -6.43
C VAL A 329 -5.37 4.33 -5.34
N HIS A 330 -4.45 3.39 -5.48
CA HIS A 330 -3.31 3.25 -4.55
C HIS A 330 -2.35 4.44 -4.58
N ARG A 331 -2.18 5.10 -5.75
CA ARG A 331 -1.33 6.30 -5.87
C ARG A 331 -1.99 7.50 -5.23
N ILE A 332 -3.22 7.82 -5.61
CA ILE A 332 -3.92 8.99 -5.07
C ILE A 332 -4.18 8.85 -3.57
N GLY A 333 -4.44 7.63 -3.07
CA GLY A 333 -4.57 7.34 -1.64
C GLY A 333 -3.28 7.53 -0.81
N ARG A 334 -2.22 8.13 -1.38
CA ARG A 334 -1.07 8.63 -0.63
C ARG A 334 -1.34 10.00 -0.01
N THR A 335 -2.26 10.79 -0.57
CA THR A 335 -2.80 12.03 0.02
C THR A 335 -4.21 11.81 0.58
N GLY A 336 -4.81 12.79 1.20
CA GLY A 336 -6.17 12.71 1.75
C GLY A 336 -6.32 11.75 2.93
N ARG A 337 -5.30 11.61 3.80
CA ARG A 337 -5.29 10.69 4.93
C ARG A 337 -5.71 11.36 6.23
N ALA A 338 -6.19 10.56 7.17
CA ALA A 338 -6.60 10.99 8.51
C ALA A 338 -7.65 12.13 8.53
N GLY A 339 -8.59 12.11 7.57
CA GLY A 339 -9.67 13.10 7.50
C GLY A 339 -9.26 14.46 6.92
N ARG A 340 -8.07 14.56 6.31
CA ARG A 340 -7.61 15.76 5.60
C ARG A 340 -7.98 15.69 4.12
N GLU A 341 -8.16 16.83 3.50
CA GLU A 341 -8.32 16.96 2.06
C GLU A 341 -6.99 16.66 1.35
N GLY A 342 -7.07 16.02 0.19
CA GLY A 342 -5.91 15.69 -0.64
C GLY A 342 -6.16 16.11 -2.08
N VAL A 343 -5.09 16.41 -2.81
CA VAL A 343 -5.19 16.82 -4.22
C VAL A 343 -4.41 15.84 -5.10
N ALA A 344 -5.00 15.42 -6.21
CA ALA A 344 -4.37 14.53 -7.17
C ALA A 344 -4.48 15.07 -8.60
N PHE A 345 -3.35 15.35 -9.22
CA PHE A 345 -3.25 15.73 -10.62
C PHE A 345 -2.81 14.55 -11.48
N SER A 346 -3.39 14.43 -12.66
CA SER A 346 -3.05 13.37 -13.60
C SER A 346 -2.75 13.97 -14.98
N PHE A 347 -1.57 13.71 -15.52
CA PHE A 347 -1.23 14.10 -16.89
C PHE A 347 -1.63 12.98 -17.83
N CYS A 348 -2.34 13.34 -18.88
CA CYS A 348 -2.84 12.39 -19.86
C CYS A 348 -2.48 12.85 -21.26
N ASP A 349 -1.62 12.10 -21.95
CA ASP A 349 -1.37 12.29 -23.37
C ASP A 349 -2.34 11.45 -24.22
N ALA A 350 -2.27 11.61 -25.54
CA ALA A 350 -3.18 10.93 -26.46
C ALA A 350 -3.09 9.39 -26.37
N GLU A 351 -1.93 8.82 -26.01
CA GLU A 351 -1.74 7.38 -25.87
C GLU A 351 -2.38 6.86 -24.58
N GLU A 352 -2.49 7.70 -23.55
CA GLU A 352 -2.98 7.33 -22.23
C GLU A 352 -4.51 7.47 -22.05
N VAL A 353 -5.23 8.02 -23.03
CA VAL A 353 -6.70 8.17 -22.96
C VAL A 353 -7.43 6.85 -22.67
N PRO A 354 -7.06 5.69 -23.22
CA PRO A 354 -7.67 4.42 -22.84
C PRO A 354 -7.49 4.08 -21.36
N LEU A 355 -6.30 4.34 -20.81
CA LEU A 355 -6.00 4.11 -19.39
C LEU A 355 -6.86 4.99 -18.47
N LEU A 356 -7.03 6.26 -18.83
CA LEU A 356 -7.91 7.18 -18.10
C LEU A 356 -9.36 6.66 -18.05
N LYS A 357 -9.86 6.11 -19.15
CA LYS A 357 -11.21 5.55 -19.20
C LYS A 357 -11.38 4.33 -18.29
N ASP A 358 -10.41 3.43 -18.30
CA ASP A 358 -10.44 2.26 -17.43
C ASP A 358 -10.39 2.67 -15.96
N ILE A 359 -9.59 3.70 -15.62
CA ILE A 359 -9.55 4.31 -14.29
C ILE A 359 -10.91 4.90 -13.92
N GLN A 360 -11.51 5.75 -14.77
CA GLN A 360 -12.82 6.37 -14.51
C GLN A 360 -13.94 5.32 -14.37
N LYS A 361 -13.87 4.24 -15.13
CA LYS A 361 -14.79 3.11 -14.99
C LYS A 361 -14.65 2.42 -13.64
N LEU A 362 -13.41 2.23 -13.15
CA LEU A 362 -13.15 1.62 -11.85
C LEU A 362 -13.65 2.51 -10.70
N ILE A 363 -13.36 3.82 -10.75
CA ILE A 363 -13.75 4.76 -9.69
C ILE A 363 -15.22 5.21 -9.77
N GLY A 364 -15.93 4.84 -10.85
CA GLY A 364 -17.36 5.14 -11.04
C GLY A 364 -17.69 6.61 -11.33
N LYS A 365 -16.67 7.46 -11.58
CA LYS A 365 -16.85 8.90 -11.86
C LYS A 365 -15.87 9.39 -12.92
N GLU A 366 -16.24 10.45 -13.63
CA GLU A 366 -15.32 11.17 -14.51
C GLU A 366 -14.38 12.05 -13.67
N VAL A 367 -13.10 12.06 -14.02
CA VAL A 367 -12.12 12.98 -13.42
C VAL A 367 -12.26 14.33 -14.10
N PRO A 368 -12.50 15.44 -13.36
CA PRO A 368 -12.62 16.78 -13.93
C PRO A 368 -11.40 17.17 -14.76
N VAL A 369 -11.63 17.83 -15.89
CA VAL A 369 -10.55 18.30 -16.77
C VAL A 369 -10.09 19.68 -16.31
N ALA A 370 -8.81 19.79 -15.95
CA ALA A 370 -8.17 21.06 -15.70
C ALA A 370 -7.82 21.73 -17.05
N GLY A 371 -8.53 22.80 -17.37
CA GLY A 371 -8.31 23.56 -18.61
C GLY A 371 -7.57 24.88 -18.35
N GLY A 372 -7.21 25.57 -19.44
CA GLY A 372 -6.67 26.94 -19.39
C GLY A 372 -5.16 27.02 -19.13
N HIS A 373 -4.42 25.92 -19.16
CA HIS A 373 -2.97 25.93 -19.07
C HIS A 373 -2.31 26.14 -20.45
N MET A 374 -1.15 26.81 -20.46
CA MET A 374 -0.45 27.21 -21.70
C MET A 374 0.03 26.03 -22.59
N TYR A 375 0.10 24.82 -22.01
CA TYR A 375 0.54 23.57 -22.71
C TYR A 375 -0.64 22.76 -23.26
N GLU A 376 -1.85 23.30 -23.23
CA GLU A 376 -3.05 22.68 -23.76
C GLU A 376 -3.12 22.87 -25.27
N THR A 377 -2.88 21.82 -26.07
CA THR A 377 -2.94 21.91 -27.53
C THR A 377 -4.29 21.51 -28.06
N LYS A 378 -4.71 22.14 -29.18
CA LYS A 378 -5.96 21.81 -29.90
C LYS A 378 -5.91 20.36 -30.42
N GLU A 379 -4.72 19.87 -30.78
CA GLU A 379 -4.48 18.53 -31.32
C GLU A 379 -4.72 17.45 -30.25
N VAL A 380 -4.28 17.66 -29.02
CA VAL A 380 -4.57 16.74 -27.92
C VAL A 380 -6.05 16.74 -27.59
N LYS A 381 -6.72 17.90 -27.60
CA LYS A 381 -8.19 17.99 -27.42
C LYS A 381 -8.93 17.25 -28.56
N ALA A 382 -8.53 17.42 -29.80
CA ALA A 382 -9.12 16.74 -30.95
C ALA A 382 -8.90 15.22 -30.87
N ALA A 383 -7.67 14.76 -30.63
CA ALA A 383 -7.35 13.34 -30.47
C ALA A 383 -8.09 12.68 -29.30
N VAL A 384 -8.30 13.41 -28.19
CA VAL A 384 -9.11 12.97 -27.06
C VAL A 384 -10.59 12.85 -27.44
N ALA A 385 -11.12 13.82 -28.18
CA ALA A 385 -12.50 13.80 -28.67
C ALA A 385 -12.73 12.65 -29.66
N GLU A 386 -11.86 12.50 -30.67
CA GLU A 386 -11.93 11.40 -31.64
C GLU A 386 -11.82 10.02 -31.00
N LYS A 387 -10.88 9.83 -30.07
CA LYS A 387 -10.77 8.56 -29.32
C LYS A 387 -11.99 8.31 -28.41
N LYS A 388 -12.56 9.34 -27.79
CA LYS A 388 -13.83 9.22 -27.04
C LYS A 388 -14.98 8.77 -27.95
N GLU A 389 -15.08 9.31 -29.17
CA GLU A 389 -16.11 8.93 -30.13
C GLU A 389 -15.89 7.53 -30.70
N ALA A 390 -14.65 7.16 -31.07
CA ALA A 390 -14.33 5.84 -31.59
C ALA A 390 -14.69 4.73 -30.59
N ILE A 391 -14.37 4.91 -29.32
CA ILE A 391 -14.69 3.94 -28.26
C ILE A 391 -16.20 3.89 -27.99
N LYS A 392 -16.92 5.03 -28.08
CA LYS A 392 -18.38 5.07 -27.95
C LYS A 392 -19.06 4.32 -29.12
N GLN A 393 -18.49 4.37 -30.30
CA GLN A 393 -18.98 3.64 -31.48
C GLN A 393 -18.68 2.13 -31.34
N GLU A 394 -17.50 1.74 -30.83
CA GLU A 394 -17.13 0.36 -30.62
C GLU A 394 -18.00 -0.32 -29.53
N SER A 395 -18.29 0.38 -28.44
CA SER A 395 -19.22 -0.09 -27.41
C SER A 395 -20.65 -0.24 -27.93
N LYS A 396 -21.13 0.69 -28.79
CA LYS A 396 -22.42 0.55 -29.47
C LYS A 396 -22.45 -0.64 -30.42
N ARG A 397 -21.39 -0.88 -31.18
CA ARG A 397 -21.26 -2.07 -32.04
C ARG A 397 -21.27 -3.38 -31.26
N ARG A 398 -20.54 -3.46 -30.16
CA ARG A 398 -20.52 -4.63 -29.28
C ARG A 398 -21.91 -4.95 -28.72
N ASN A 399 -22.65 -3.94 -28.24
CA ASN A 399 -24.02 -4.10 -27.74
C ASN A 399 -25.00 -4.50 -28.83
N MET A 400 -24.82 -4.01 -30.06
CA MET A 400 -25.67 -4.35 -31.22
C MET A 400 -25.41 -5.79 -31.73
N PHE A 401 -24.17 -6.29 -31.63
CA PHE A 401 -23.85 -7.68 -31.97
C PHE A 401 -24.17 -8.68 -30.84
N GLY A 402 -24.11 -8.27 -29.57
CA GLY A 402 -24.49 -9.08 -28.41
C GLY A 402 -25.99 -9.40 -28.37
N SER A 403 -26.82 -8.42 -28.72
CA SER A 403 -28.28 -8.61 -28.73
C SER A 403 -28.80 -9.51 -29.85
N LYS A 404 -28.06 -9.68 -30.95
CA LYS A 404 -28.43 -10.57 -32.06
C LYS A 404 -28.11 -12.04 -31.83
N ARG A 405 -27.22 -12.39 -30.90
CA ARG A 405 -26.90 -13.79 -30.59
C ARG A 405 -27.91 -14.43 -29.63
N ASP A 406 -28.51 -13.70 -28.72
CA ASP A 406 -29.49 -14.24 -27.78
C ASP A 406 -30.85 -14.53 -28.43
N GLY A 407 -31.26 -13.73 -29.42
CA GLY A 407 -32.57 -13.90 -30.08
C GLY A 407 -32.70 -15.17 -30.96
N SER A 408 -31.61 -15.74 -31.45
CA SER A 408 -31.64 -16.93 -32.29
C SER A 408 -31.65 -18.26 -31.46
N TYR A 409 -30.96 -18.23 -30.31
CA TYR A 409 -30.92 -19.40 -29.42
C TYR A 409 -32.27 -19.71 -28.80
N TRP A 410 -33.03 -18.69 -28.38
CA TRP A 410 -34.37 -18.87 -27.81
C TRP A 410 -35.45 -19.18 -28.86
N ARG A 411 -35.33 -18.73 -30.10
CA ARG A 411 -36.27 -19.09 -31.19
C ARG A 411 -36.15 -20.55 -31.62
N ASN A 412 -34.93 -21.09 -31.66
CA ASN A 412 -34.72 -22.51 -32.01
C ASN A 412 -35.17 -23.46 -30.91
N LYS A 413 -35.07 -23.09 -29.63
CA LYS A 413 -35.56 -23.90 -28.50
C LYS A 413 -37.09 -23.97 -28.42
N LYS A 414 -37.79 -22.89 -28.84
CA LYS A 414 -39.27 -22.88 -28.96
C LYS A 414 -39.78 -23.71 -30.14
N ARG A 415 -39.02 -23.83 -31.25
CA ARG A 415 -39.41 -24.68 -32.40
C ARG A 415 -39.22 -26.18 -32.11
N ALA A 416 -38.17 -26.55 -31.36
CA ALA A 416 -37.94 -27.93 -30.97
C ALA A 416 -38.99 -28.46 -29.94
N ALA A 417 -39.54 -27.58 -29.10
CA ALA A 417 -40.57 -27.96 -28.12
C ALA A 417 -41.99 -28.12 -28.70
N ASN A 418 -42.25 -27.57 -29.91
CA ASN A 418 -43.55 -27.70 -30.58
C ASN A 418 -43.65 -28.83 -31.64
N SER A 419 -42.55 -29.55 -31.89
CA SER A 419 -42.54 -30.72 -32.80
C SER A 419 -42.60 -32.09 -32.08
N SER A 420 -42.86 -32.07 -30.78
CA SER A 420 -42.98 -33.27 -29.93
C SER A 420 -44.35 -33.35 -29.20
N LYS A 421 -45.39 -32.80 -29.84
CA LYS A 421 -46.79 -33.10 -29.45
C LYS A 421 -47.58 -33.64 -30.63
#